data_22bad43ed99ce096a75215e67ae8fcbd
#
_entry.id   22bad43ed99ce096a75215e67ae8fcbd
#
_cell.length_a   1.000
_cell.length_b   1.000
_cell.length_c   1.000
_cell.angle_alpha   90.00
_cell.angle_beta   90.00
_cell.angle_gamma   90.00
#
_symmetry.space_group_name_H-M   'P 1'
#
loop_
_entity.id
_entity.type
_entity.pdbx_description
1 polymer ?
#
loop_
_entity_poly.entity_id
_entity_poly.type
_entity_poly.pdbx_seq_one_letter_code
_entity_poly.pdbx_strand_id
1 'polypeptide(L)'
;MSPFFSVVVPVYNRARMLGLALRSVLAQSEQDFEIVVIDDGSCDSPEQTIEAIGDPRILSVRQDNRGGSAARNAGIDRACGRFVAFLDSDDRFLPHHLAAMRRLLDGSEDTAGYAPVIVDRGRGCSFVKPPRALAAGEHMADYLLCDRGFVPTITLVVPREWAVRVRYDEALPFAQDTDFAIRLFLAGCRFAMAPEPSAVWYDVADPKRVSAGRKNGRLLDWLEEMRPRIPARSYYGGRGWMIAKGFAQKKALAALRFYLGAVVRGCYRPRLAAIVFLQIFASDNAYRKLADRAIRWRRGRVWPRGACAAASR
;
A
#
# COMPACT_ATOMS: atom_id res chain seq x y z
N MET A 1 26.05 -16.13 1.19
CA MET A 1 24.77 -16.53 0.59
C MET A 1 23.88 -15.30 0.51
N SER A 2 23.12 -15.15 -0.56
CA SER A 2 22.14 -14.06 -0.64
C SER A 2 21.01 -14.30 0.37
N PRO A 3 20.50 -13.25 1.05
CA PRO A 3 19.40 -13.41 2.01
C PRO A 3 18.09 -13.80 1.30
N PHE A 4 17.14 -14.35 2.06
CA PHE A 4 15.85 -14.68 1.50
C PHE A 4 15.05 -13.42 1.17
N PHE A 5 15.10 -12.40 2.04
CA PHE A 5 14.42 -11.14 1.85
C PHE A 5 15.38 -9.94 1.77
N SER A 6 15.06 -8.97 0.88
CA SER A 6 15.55 -7.60 0.98
C SER A 6 14.37 -6.70 1.37
N VAL A 7 14.42 -6.11 2.55
CA VAL A 7 13.38 -5.18 3.02
C VAL A 7 13.75 -3.77 2.56
N VAL A 8 13.03 -3.22 1.58
CA VAL A 8 13.25 -1.88 1.03
C VAL A 8 12.44 -0.86 1.82
N VAL A 9 13.12 0.12 2.40
CA VAL A 9 12.53 1.17 3.24
C VAL A 9 12.88 2.55 2.67
N PRO A 10 12.00 3.18 1.88
CA PRO A 10 12.19 4.57 1.46
C PRO A 10 11.93 5.53 2.61
N VAL A 11 12.76 6.57 2.74
CA VAL A 11 12.59 7.62 3.76
C VAL A 11 12.80 9.01 3.17
N TYR A 12 11.94 9.95 3.57
CA TYR A 12 12.09 11.38 3.28
C TYR A 12 11.57 12.20 4.45
N ASN A 13 12.47 12.92 5.14
CA ASN A 13 12.16 13.80 6.28
C ASN A 13 11.33 13.09 7.39
N ARG A 14 11.73 11.87 7.78
CA ARG A 14 11.05 11.03 8.77
C ARG A 14 12.03 10.18 9.59
N ALA A 15 13.21 10.72 9.93
CA ALA A 15 14.27 10.00 10.64
C ALA A 15 13.76 9.29 11.92
N ARG A 16 12.94 9.99 12.74
CA ARG A 16 12.37 9.41 13.97
C ARG A 16 11.46 8.22 13.70
N MET A 17 10.62 8.30 12.66
CA MET A 17 9.69 7.21 12.31
C MET A 17 10.44 6.03 11.72
N LEU A 18 11.48 6.30 10.90
CA LEU A 18 12.37 5.30 10.34
C LEU A 18 12.94 4.39 11.43
N GLY A 19 13.40 4.94 12.56
CA GLY A 19 13.92 4.14 13.67
C GLY A 19 12.92 3.13 14.23
N LEU A 20 11.64 3.46 14.23
CA LEU A 20 10.57 2.55 14.65
C LEU A 20 10.28 1.47 13.58
N ALA A 21 10.28 1.86 12.31
CA ALA A 21 10.12 0.93 11.19
C ALA A 21 11.26 -0.10 11.18
N LEU A 22 12.52 0.35 11.25
CA LEU A 22 13.71 -0.51 11.27
C LEU A 22 13.70 -1.49 12.46
N ARG A 23 13.38 -1.02 13.66
CA ARG A 23 13.25 -1.91 14.83
C ARG A 23 12.16 -2.97 14.64
N SER A 24 11.09 -2.67 13.93
CA SER A 24 10.04 -3.65 13.63
C SER A 24 10.51 -4.73 12.65
N VAL A 25 11.44 -4.40 11.74
CA VAL A 25 12.07 -5.38 10.85
C VAL A 25 13.09 -6.22 11.62
N LEU A 26 13.92 -5.61 12.46
CA LEU A 26 14.92 -6.32 13.25
C LEU A 26 14.29 -7.28 14.27
N ALA A 27 13.05 -6.97 14.73
CA ALA A 27 12.28 -7.82 15.64
C ALA A 27 11.47 -8.94 14.93
N GLN A 28 11.68 -9.18 13.65
CA GLN A 28 10.99 -10.27 12.94
C GLN A 28 11.44 -11.64 13.48
N SER A 29 10.52 -12.62 13.49
CA SER A 29 10.84 -14.02 13.84
C SER A 29 11.64 -14.74 12.75
N GLU A 30 11.56 -14.26 11.50
CA GLU A 30 12.43 -14.67 10.39
C GLU A 30 13.62 -13.72 10.33
N GLN A 31 14.86 -14.26 10.34
CA GLN A 31 16.08 -13.45 10.43
C GLN A 31 16.93 -13.48 9.15
N ASP A 32 16.52 -14.23 8.13
CA ASP A 32 17.23 -14.34 6.85
C ASP A 32 16.83 -13.16 5.93
N PHE A 33 17.29 -11.96 6.29
CA PHE A 33 17.03 -10.73 5.56
C PHE A 33 18.18 -9.72 5.62
N GLU A 34 18.19 -8.84 4.65
CA GLU A 34 18.86 -7.54 4.68
C GLU A 34 17.83 -6.40 4.67
N ILE A 35 18.25 -5.19 5.06
CA ILE A 35 17.43 -3.99 5.01
C ILE A 35 18.12 -2.98 4.10
N VAL A 36 17.41 -2.48 3.08
CA VAL A 36 17.91 -1.48 2.15
C VAL A 36 17.14 -0.18 2.39
N VAL A 37 17.75 0.77 3.08
CA VAL A 37 17.18 2.09 3.33
C VAL A 37 17.59 3.03 2.21
N ILE A 38 16.59 3.68 1.57
CA ILE A 38 16.84 4.71 0.57
C ILE A 38 16.41 6.07 1.13
N ASP A 39 17.39 6.89 1.46
CA ASP A 39 17.16 8.30 1.85
C ASP A 39 16.95 9.15 0.59
N ASP A 40 15.73 9.56 0.35
CA ASP A 40 15.31 10.35 -0.81
C ASP A 40 15.57 11.87 -0.60
N GLY A 41 16.77 12.22 -0.12
CA GLY A 41 17.21 13.61 0.06
C GLY A 41 16.67 14.28 1.31
N SER A 42 16.61 13.58 2.44
CA SER A 42 16.14 14.12 3.72
C SER A 42 17.06 15.21 4.27
N CYS A 43 16.50 16.12 5.06
CA CYS A 43 17.23 17.15 5.81
C CYS A 43 17.18 16.93 7.34
N ASP A 44 16.57 15.82 7.80
CA ASP A 44 16.44 15.47 9.23
C ASP A 44 17.36 14.30 9.65
N SER A 45 18.42 14.06 8.87
CA SER A 45 19.53 13.14 9.17
C SER A 45 19.10 11.70 9.54
N PRO A 46 18.45 10.95 8.60
CA PRO A 46 18.10 9.55 8.83
C PRO A 46 19.33 8.65 9.12
N GLU A 47 20.49 9.01 8.60
CA GLU A 47 21.76 8.32 8.81
C GLU A 47 22.12 8.20 10.29
N GLN A 48 21.91 9.24 11.09
CA GLN A 48 22.17 9.20 12.54
C GLN A 48 21.27 8.18 13.24
N THR A 49 20.03 8.03 12.79
CA THR A 49 19.11 7.01 13.31
C THR A 49 19.58 5.60 12.97
N ILE A 50 20.14 5.39 11.76
CA ILE A 50 20.67 4.10 11.31
C ILE A 50 21.94 3.75 12.08
N GLU A 51 22.86 4.70 12.22
CA GLU A 51 24.10 4.55 12.99
C GLU A 51 23.82 4.20 14.46
N ALA A 52 22.84 4.85 15.07
CA ALA A 52 22.42 4.57 16.45
C ALA A 52 21.79 3.16 16.63
N ILE A 53 21.28 2.54 15.57
CA ILE A 53 20.82 1.15 15.58
C ILE A 53 22.01 0.18 15.45
N GLY A 54 22.97 0.48 14.58
CA GLY A 54 24.24 -0.24 14.46
C GLY A 54 24.12 -1.69 13.97
N ASP A 55 23.02 -2.08 13.31
CA ASP A 55 22.87 -3.46 12.79
C ASP A 55 23.53 -3.58 11.41
N PRO A 56 24.49 -4.52 11.22
CA PRO A 56 25.25 -4.67 9.98
C PRO A 56 24.42 -5.11 8.77
N ARG A 57 23.19 -5.57 8.96
CA ARG A 57 22.28 -5.93 7.86
C ARG A 57 21.62 -4.73 7.21
N ILE A 58 21.83 -3.51 7.74
CA ILE A 58 21.23 -2.28 7.20
C ILE A 58 22.20 -1.64 6.22
N LEU A 59 21.85 -1.64 4.95
CA LEU A 59 22.49 -0.85 3.91
C LEU A 59 21.71 0.47 3.75
N SER A 60 22.38 1.61 3.88
CA SER A 60 21.81 2.94 3.66
C SER A 60 22.40 3.58 2.40
N VAL A 61 21.51 4.09 1.54
CA VAL A 61 21.88 4.81 0.31
C VAL A 61 21.10 6.10 0.24
N ARG A 62 21.80 7.22 -0.01
CA ARG A 62 21.19 8.54 -0.22
C ARG A 62 21.12 8.87 -1.70
N GLN A 63 20.00 9.47 -2.12
CA GLN A 63 19.80 10.04 -3.45
C GLN A 63 19.19 11.44 -3.35
N ASP A 64 19.20 12.19 -4.45
CA ASP A 64 18.41 13.41 -4.58
C ASP A 64 16.92 13.07 -4.55
N ASN A 65 16.08 13.98 -4.01
CA ASN A 65 14.64 13.73 -3.90
C ASN A 65 13.99 13.54 -5.27
N ARG A 66 13.53 12.32 -5.52
CA ARG A 66 12.82 11.91 -6.75
C ARG A 66 11.46 11.25 -6.45
N GLY A 67 11.07 11.18 -5.18
CA GLY A 67 9.80 10.61 -4.73
C GLY A 67 9.83 9.11 -4.45
N GLY A 68 8.77 8.63 -3.80
CA GLY A 68 8.70 7.28 -3.24
C GLY A 68 8.83 6.15 -4.27
N SER A 69 8.36 6.31 -5.52
CA SER A 69 8.55 5.32 -6.59
C SER A 69 10.01 5.18 -6.95
N ALA A 70 10.73 6.31 -7.15
CA ALA A 70 12.15 6.31 -7.47
C ALA A 70 12.98 5.72 -6.33
N ALA A 71 12.65 6.06 -5.08
CA ALA A 71 13.32 5.49 -3.91
C ALA A 71 13.08 3.97 -3.81
N ARG A 72 11.85 3.48 -4.05
CA ARG A 72 11.61 2.02 -4.08
C ARG A 72 12.35 1.34 -5.23
N ASN A 73 12.42 1.95 -6.40
CA ASN A 73 13.20 1.44 -7.53
C ASN A 73 14.70 1.37 -7.22
N ALA A 74 15.26 2.41 -6.61
CA ALA A 74 16.66 2.38 -6.16
C ALA A 74 16.90 1.27 -5.13
N GLY A 75 15.94 1.01 -4.24
CA GLY A 75 16.00 -0.10 -3.30
C GLY A 75 15.93 -1.47 -3.99
N ILE A 76 15.09 -1.64 -5.00
CA ILE A 76 15.01 -2.86 -5.82
C ILE A 76 16.37 -3.13 -6.51
N ASP A 77 17.04 -2.09 -7.02
CA ASP A 77 18.35 -2.22 -7.68
C ASP A 77 19.46 -2.65 -6.72
N ARG A 78 19.35 -2.32 -5.42
CA ARG A 78 20.32 -2.68 -4.38
C ARG A 78 20.00 -3.99 -3.67
N ALA A 79 18.76 -4.48 -3.82
CA ALA A 79 18.31 -5.71 -3.21
C ALA A 79 19.11 -6.93 -3.72
N CYS A 80 19.64 -7.75 -2.80
CA CYS A 80 20.34 -8.99 -3.09
C CYS A 80 19.52 -10.24 -2.74
N GLY A 81 18.42 -10.08 -2.00
CA GLY A 81 17.54 -11.15 -1.57
C GLY A 81 16.74 -11.76 -2.72
N ARG A 82 16.30 -13.00 -2.50
CA ARG A 82 15.41 -13.70 -3.45
C ARG A 82 14.08 -12.97 -3.62
N PHE A 83 13.57 -12.39 -2.55
CA PHE A 83 12.32 -11.60 -2.54
C PHE A 83 12.57 -10.18 -2.05
N VAL A 84 11.88 -9.21 -2.65
CA VAL A 84 11.85 -7.82 -2.19
C VAL A 84 10.57 -7.58 -1.40
N ALA A 85 10.72 -7.23 -0.13
CA ALA A 85 9.64 -6.79 0.75
C ALA A 85 9.67 -5.27 0.87
N PHE A 86 8.52 -4.62 0.91
CA PHE A 86 8.44 -3.17 1.02
C PHE A 86 7.87 -2.75 2.38
N LEU A 87 8.44 -1.71 2.98
CA LEU A 87 7.94 -1.10 4.21
C LEU A 87 8.10 0.42 4.13
N ASP A 88 7.03 1.17 4.35
CA ASP A 88 7.11 2.63 4.43
C ASP A 88 7.70 3.06 5.78
N SER A 89 8.50 4.14 5.79
CA SER A 89 9.25 4.60 6.98
C SER A 89 8.37 5.05 8.15
N ASP A 90 7.06 5.23 7.94
CA ASP A 90 6.08 5.61 8.96
C ASP A 90 5.17 4.44 9.41
N ASP A 91 5.42 3.22 8.92
CA ASP A 91 4.64 2.03 9.24
C ASP A 91 5.48 0.97 9.96
N ARG A 92 4.88 -0.14 10.37
CA ARG A 92 5.58 -1.21 11.10
C ARG A 92 5.11 -2.59 10.68
N PHE A 93 6.04 -3.53 10.58
CA PHE A 93 5.74 -4.95 10.54
C PHE A 93 5.30 -5.46 11.92
N LEU A 94 4.39 -6.43 11.93
CA LEU A 94 4.17 -7.28 13.10
C LEU A 94 5.26 -8.38 13.11
N PRO A 95 5.63 -8.94 14.29
CA PRO A 95 6.79 -9.81 14.43
C PRO A 95 6.82 -11.05 13.54
N HIS A 96 5.68 -11.48 13.03
CA HIS A 96 5.51 -12.69 12.20
C HIS A 96 5.45 -12.42 10.68
N HIS A 97 5.58 -11.16 10.21
CA HIS A 97 5.36 -10.80 8.81
C HIS A 97 6.26 -11.58 7.86
N LEU A 98 7.58 -11.50 8.03
CA LEU A 98 8.53 -12.17 7.12
C LEU A 98 8.40 -13.69 7.20
N ALA A 99 8.18 -14.26 8.38
CA ALA A 99 7.96 -15.71 8.54
C ALA A 99 6.66 -16.18 7.86
N ALA A 100 5.59 -15.36 7.90
CA ALA A 100 4.35 -15.66 7.17
C ALA A 100 4.57 -15.59 5.66
N MET A 101 5.31 -14.60 5.16
CA MET A 101 5.66 -14.48 3.75
C MET A 101 6.57 -15.62 3.30
N ARG A 102 7.54 -16.03 4.10
CA ARG A 102 8.39 -17.19 3.78
C ARG A 102 7.55 -18.44 3.57
N ARG A 103 6.66 -18.78 4.51
CA ARG A 103 5.76 -19.94 4.37
C ARG A 103 4.84 -19.85 3.14
N LEU A 104 4.40 -18.64 2.79
CA LEU A 104 3.50 -18.41 1.66
C LEU A 104 4.20 -18.54 0.30
N LEU A 105 5.49 -18.18 0.24
CA LEU A 105 6.25 -18.00 -1.00
C LEU A 105 7.35 -19.03 -1.20
N ASP A 106 7.61 -19.87 -0.20
CA ASP A 106 8.65 -20.89 -0.32
C ASP A 106 8.36 -21.84 -1.48
N GLY A 107 9.37 -22.07 -2.32
CA GLY A 107 9.22 -22.83 -3.56
C GLY A 107 8.53 -22.12 -4.72
N SER A 108 8.09 -20.85 -4.56
CA SER A 108 7.44 -20.08 -5.62
C SER A 108 8.39 -19.02 -6.21
N GLU A 109 8.45 -18.93 -7.54
CA GLU A 109 9.26 -17.93 -8.26
C GLU A 109 8.40 -16.92 -9.03
N ASP A 110 7.11 -17.18 -9.13
CA ASP A 110 6.16 -16.40 -9.95
C ASP A 110 5.01 -15.79 -9.13
N THR A 111 5.08 -15.85 -7.79
CA THR A 111 4.00 -15.39 -6.92
C THR A 111 4.47 -14.24 -6.02
N ALA A 112 3.77 -13.14 -6.05
CA ALA A 112 3.87 -12.07 -5.07
C ALA A 112 2.96 -12.37 -3.86
N GLY A 113 3.52 -12.23 -2.65
CA GLY A 113 2.79 -12.37 -1.40
C GLY A 113 2.33 -11.00 -0.88
N TYR A 114 1.18 -10.94 -0.24
CA TYR A 114 0.75 -9.80 0.55
C TYR A 114 -0.08 -10.24 1.74
N ALA A 115 -0.31 -9.35 2.67
CA ALA A 115 -1.14 -9.63 3.84
C ALA A 115 -2.10 -8.48 4.11
N PRO A 116 -3.18 -8.71 4.84
CA PRO A 116 -3.98 -7.63 5.38
C PRO A 116 -3.15 -6.75 6.31
N VAL A 117 -3.54 -5.49 6.43
CA VAL A 117 -2.95 -4.52 7.37
C VAL A 117 -3.96 -4.06 8.40
N ILE A 118 -3.50 -3.81 9.60
CA ILE A 118 -4.25 -3.07 10.61
C ILE A 118 -4.09 -1.59 10.29
N VAL A 119 -5.16 -0.94 9.86
CA VAL A 119 -5.17 0.52 9.67
C VAL A 119 -5.47 1.17 11.01
N ASP A 120 -4.49 1.85 11.57
CA ASP A 120 -4.63 2.59 12.83
C ASP A 120 -4.85 4.08 12.56
N ARG A 121 -6.03 4.59 12.91
CA ARG A 121 -6.41 6.00 12.80
C ARG A 121 -6.21 6.79 14.10
N GLY A 122 -5.64 6.15 15.10
CA GLY A 122 -5.53 6.72 16.45
C GLY A 122 -6.87 6.73 17.19
N ARG A 123 -6.83 7.15 18.45
CA ARG A 123 -8.01 7.25 19.36
C ARG A 123 -8.83 5.96 19.43
N GLY A 124 -8.17 4.81 19.41
CA GLY A 124 -8.81 3.48 19.47
C GLY A 124 -9.63 3.11 18.22
N CYS A 125 -9.46 3.82 17.10
CA CYS A 125 -10.13 3.50 15.84
C CYS A 125 -9.17 2.76 14.91
N SER A 126 -9.32 1.44 14.77
CA SER A 126 -8.56 0.64 13.80
C SER A 126 -9.46 -0.39 13.12
N PHE A 127 -9.07 -0.80 11.92
CA PHE A 127 -9.76 -1.82 11.13
C PHE A 127 -8.76 -2.56 10.24
N VAL A 128 -9.17 -3.70 9.72
CA VAL A 128 -8.34 -4.52 8.83
C VAL A 128 -8.76 -4.32 7.38
N LYS A 129 -7.79 -4.23 6.46
CA LYS A 129 -8.01 -4.28 5.01
C LYS A 129 -6.83 -4.95 4.30
N PRO A 130 -7.05 -5.59 3.11
CA PRO A 130 -8.34 -5.76 2.45
C PRO A 130 -9.26 -6.71 3.24
N PRO A 131 -10.58 -6.69 2.93
CA PRO A 131 -11.53 -7.60 3.58
C PRO A 131 -11.48 -9.03 3.04
N ARG A 132 -10.83 -9.25 1.91
CA ARG A 132 -10.65 -10.55 1.24
C ARG A 132 -9.42 -10.56 0.34
N ALA A 133 -8.97 -11.74 -0.02
CA ALA A 133 -7.97 -11.95 -1.06
C ALA A 133 -8.52 -11.70 -2.46
N LEU A 134 -7.61 -11.57 -3.44
CA LEU A 134 -7.91 -11.72 -4.86
C LEU A 134 -8.47 -13.13 -5.10
N ALA A 135 -9.63 -13.24 -5.74
CA ALA A 135 -10.24 -14.54 -6.01
C ALA A 135 -9.57 -15.22 -7.23
N ALA A 136 -9.67 -16.55 -7.29
CA ALA A 136 -9.20 -17.29 -8.45
C ALA A 136 -9.94 -16.84 -9.73
N GLY A 137 -9.18 -16.53 -10.78
CA GLY A 137 -9.73 -16.03 -12.05
C GLY A 137 -10.19 -14.57 -12.02
N GLU A 138 -10.12 -13.87 -10.89
CA GLU A 138 -10.44 -12.45 -10.80
C GLU A 138 -9.29 -11.61 -11.35
N HIS A 139 -9.60 -10.61 -12.17
CA HIS A 139 -8.60 -9.69 -12.68
C HIS A 139 -8.20 -8.68 -11.59
N MET A 140 -6.89 -8.46 -11.39
CA MET A 140 -6.35 -7.56 -10.36
C MET A 140 -6.95 -6.15 -10.44
N ALA A 141 -7.15 -5.61 -11.65
CA ALA A 141 -7.76 -4.30 -11.82
C ALA A 141 -9.23 -4.25 -11.36
N ASP A 142 -10.03 -5.34 -11.54
CA ASP A 142 -11.39 -5.41 -11.00
C ASP A 142 -11.38 -5.44 -9.48
N TYR A 143 -10.49 -6.25 -8.91
CA TYR A 143 -10.29 -6.34 -7.46
C TYR A 143 -9.97 -4.98 -6.84
N LEU A 144 -9.06 -4.20 -7.45
CA LEU A 144 -8.59 -2.91 -6.92
C LEU A 144 -9.52 -1.73 -7.25
N LEU A 145 -10.09 -1.70 -8.47
CA LEU A 145 -10.83 -0.53 -8.99
C LEU A 145 -12.35 -0.66 -8.91
N CYS A 146 -12.88 -1.88 -8.76
CA CYS A 146 -14.33 -2.15 -8.73
C CYS A 146 -14.82 -2.82 -7.45
N ASP A 147 -13.91 -3.20 -6.55
CA ASP A 147 -14.27 -3.79 -5.25
C ASP A 147 -13.48 -3.08 -4.12
N ARG A 148 -13.48 -3.63 -2.95
CA ARG A 148 -12.70 -3.14 -1.80
C ARG A 148 -11.34 -3.82 -1.69
N GLY A 149 -10.83 -4.30 -2.82
CA GLY A 149 -9.51 -4.90 -2.90
C GLY A 149 -8.41 -3.90 -2.56
N PHE A 150 -7.33 -4.41 -2.02
CA PHE A 150 -6.17 -3.62 -1.68
C PHE A 150 -4.94 -4.53 -1.58
N VAL A 151 -3.87 -4.17 -2.24
CA VAL A 151 -2.56 -4.79 -2.09
C VAL A 151 -1.66 -3.75 -1.42
N PRO A 152 -1.51 -3.82 -0.08
CA PRO A 152 -0.74 -2.81 0.65
C PRO A 152 0.74 -2.89 0.29
N THR A 153 1.37 -1.78 -0.10
CA THR A 153 2.82 -1.73 -0.30
C THR A 153 3.57 -2.29 0.90
N ILE A 154 3.15 -1.93 2.11
CA ILE A 154 3.82 -2.30 3.36
C ILE A 154 3.70 -3.77 3.76
N THR A 155 3.00 -4.61 2.99
CA THR A 155 3.00 -6.06 3.17
C THR A 155 3.28 -6.80 1.87
N LEU A 156 3.55 -6.06 0.80
CA LEU A 156 3.83 -6.64 -0.51
C LEU A 156 5.26 -7.19 -0.53
N VAL A 157 5.37 -8.45 -0.89
CA VAL A 157 6.62 -9.18 -1.09
C VAL A 157 6.63 -9.78 -2.48
N VAL A 158 7.60 -9.42 -3.29
CA VAL A 158 7.66 -9.76 -4.72
C VAL A 158 8.96 -10.51 -5.01
N PRO A 159 8.97 -11.59 -5.81
CA PRO A 159 10.22 -12.17 -6.28
C PRO A 159 11.06 -11.07 -6.95
N ARG A 160 12.35 -11.02 -6.61
CA ARG A 160 13.23 -9.92 -7.03
C ARG A 160 13.23 -9.71 -8.55
N GLU A 161 13.22 -10.80 -9.33
CA GLU A 161 13.20 -10.71 -10.80
C GLU A 161 11.98 -9.98 -11.33
N TRP A 162 10.80 -10.21 -10.74
CA TRP A 162 9.57 -9.50 -11.09
C TRP A 162 9.62 -8.03 -10.67
N ALA A 163 10.18 -7.73 -9.49
CA ALA A 163 10.34 -6.36 -9.02
C ALA A 163 11.27 -5.55 -9.95
N VAL A 164 12.40 -6.14 -10.37
CA VAL A 164 13.35 -5.55 -11.33
C VAL A 164 12.72 -5.37 -12.71
N ARG A 165 11.93 -6.34 -13.18
CA ARG A 165 11.31 -6.32 -14.52
C ARG A 165 10.19 -5.29 -14.63
N VAL A 166 9.35 -5.15 -13.60
CA VAL A 166 8.12 -4.34 -13.67
C VAL A 166 8.33 -2.92 -13.13
N ARG A 167 9.07 -2.75 -12.03
CA ARG A 167 9.42 -1.48 -11.37
C ARG A 167 8.21 -0.61 -11.04
N TYR A 168 8.35 0.31 -10.12
CA TYR A 168 7.36 1.36 -9.87
C TYR A 168 7.39 2.42 -10.99
N ASP A 169 6.23 2.96 -11.38
CA ASP A 169 6.16 4.12 -12.27
C ASP A 169 6.53 5.39 -11.50
N GLU A 170 7.69 5.98 -11.85
CA GLU A 170 8.21 7.19 -11.20
C GLU A 170 7.43 8.45 -11.59
N ALA A 171 6.72 8.43 -12.72
CA ALA A 171 5.89 9.55 -13.15
C ALA A 171 4.54 9.61 -12.43
N LEU A 172 4.15 8.53 -11.71
CA LEU A 172 2.86 8.44 -11.04
C LEU A 172 2.95 9.02 -9.61
N PRO A 173 2.30 10.16 -9.30
CA PRO A 173 2.48 10.84 -8.02
C PRO A 173 1.76 10.16 -6.85
N PHE A 174 0.75 9.31 -7.12
CA PHE A 174 0.02 8.51 -6.13
C PHE A 174 -0.67 7.31 -6.81
N ALA A 175 -1.26 6.39 -6.04
CA ALA A 175 -1.77 5.09 -6.50
C ALA A 175 -0.66 4.19 -7.10
N GLN A 176 0.57 4.39 -6.66
CA GLN A 176 1.75 3.65 -7.07
C GLN A 176 1.64 2.16 -6.76
N ASP A 177 1.01 1.82 -5.63
CA ASP A 177 0.69 0.45 -5.21
C ASP A 177 -0.32 -0.23 -6.14
N THR A 178 -1.36 0.50 -6.51
CA THR A 178 -2.41 0.04 -7.42
C THR A 178 -1.83 -0.24 -8.82
N ASP A 179 -1.04 0.69 -9.35
CA ASP A 179 -0.37 0.55 -10.64
C ASP A 179 0.60 -0.63 -10.63
N PHE A 180 1.47 -0.70 -9.64
CA PHE A 180 2.49 -1.75 -9.55
C PHE A 180 1.86 -3.15 -9.46
N ALA A 181 0.82 -3.32 -8.62
CA ALA A 181 0.11 -4.58 -8.49
C ALA A 181 -0.60 -4.99 -9.81
N ILE A 182 -1.23 -4.04 -10.52
CA ILE A 182 -1.87 -4.32 -11.81
C ILE A 182 -0.81 -4.70 -12.85
N ARG A 183 0.31 -3.98 -12.94
CA ARG A 183 1.37 -4.30 -13.93
C ARG A 183 2.10 -5.60 -13.63
N LEU A 184 2.33 -5.96 -12.37
CA LEU A 184 2.81 -7.28 -11.98
C LEU A 184 1.86 -8.39 -12.45
N PHE A 185 0.56 -8.22 -12.19
CA PHE A 185 -0.47 -9.18 -12.63
C PHE A 185 -0.51 -9.33 -14.16
N LEU A 186 -0.48 -8.20 -14.89
CA LEU A 186 -0.48 -8.20 -16.36
C LEU A 186 0.80 -8.80 -16.95
N ALA A 187 1.91 -8.75 -16.23
CA ALA A 187 3.16 -9.40 -16.61
C ALA A 187 3.15 -10.90 -16.36
N GLY A 188 2.13 -11.45 -15.66
CA GLY A 188 1.98 -12.87 -15.36
C GLY A 188 2.33 -13.27 -13.93
N CYS A 189 2.69 -12.31 -13.06
CA CYS A 189 2.94 -12.60 -11.65
C CYS A 189 1.63 -12.98 -10.96
N ARG A 190 1.61 -14.09 -10.24
CA ARG A 190 0.48 -14.53 -9.41
C ARG A 190 0.48 -13.79 -8.08
N PHE A 191 -0.66 -13.80 -7.39
CA PHE A 191 -0.80 -13.16 -6.09
C PHE A 191 -1.40 -14.12 -5.06
N ALA A 192 -0.78 -14.15 -3.89
CA ALA A 192 -1.27 -14.91 -2.73
C ALA A 192 -1.35 -13.99 -1.51
N MET A 193 -2.43 -14.12 -0.72
CA MET A 193 -2.63 -13.33 0.49
C MET A 193 -2.48 -14.20 1.73
N ALA A 194 -1.63 -13.79 2.67
CA ALA A 194 -1.58 -14.40 3.99
C ALA A 194 -2.89 -14.13 4.75
N PRO A 195 -3.35 -15.09 5.58
CA PRO A 195 -4.67 -14.99 6.21
C PRO A 195 -4.76 -13.92 7.30
N GLU A 196 -3.65 -13.64 7.99
CA GLU A 196 -3.61 -12.76 9.15
C GLU A 196 -2.98 -11.40 8.83
N PRO A 197 -3.47 -10.31 9.48
CA PRO A 197 -2.81 -9.01 9.37
C PRO A 197 -1.37 -9.10 9.89
N SER A 198 -0.42 -8.55 9.12
CA SER A 198 1.00 -8.66 9.45
C SER A 198 1.75 -7.34 9.46
N ALA A 199 1.08 -6.21 9.28
CA ALA A 199 1.64 -4.87 9.44
C ALA A 199 0.61 -3.90 10.00
N VAL A 200 1.10 -2.80 10.58
CA VAL A 200 0.29 -1.67 11.05
C VAL A 200 0.54 -0.48 10.13
N TRP A 201 -0.52 -0.02 9.49
CA TRP A 201 -0.54 1.22 8.71
C TRP A 201 -1.09 2.35 9.57
N TYR A 202 -0.23 3.33 9.90
CA TYR A 202 -0.61 4.50 10.69
C TYR A 202 -1.29 5.55 9.80
N ASP A 203 -2.64 5.50 9.71
CA ASP A 203 -3.47 6.45 8.95
C ASP A 203 -3.85 7.66 9.83
N VAL A 204 -2.87 8.28 10.48
CA VAL A 204 -3.07 9.54 11.23
C VAL A 204 -3.12 10.70 10.22
N ALA A 205 -4.01 11.68 10.45
CA ALA A 205 -4.13 12.83 9.57
C ALA A 205 -2.84 13.67 9.59
N ASP A 206 -2.11 13.65 8.48
CA ASP A 206 -0.91 14.46 8.25
C ASP A 206 -1.08 15.23 6.93
N PRO A 207 -1.08 16.60 6.97
CA PRO A 207 -1.19 17.41 5.77
C PRO A 207 0.01 17.27 4.81
N LYS A 208 1.15 16.75 5.28
CA LYS A 208 2.37 16.52 4.47
C LYS A 208 2.37 15.18 3.73
N ARG A 209 1.32 14.36 3.86
CA ARG A 209 1.24 13.09 3.12
C ARG A 209 1.17 13.30 1.62
N VAL A 210 1.87 12.45 0.87
CA VAL A 210 1.86 12.42 -0.61
C VAL A 210 0.43 12.34 -1.16
N SER A 211 -0.45 11.60 -0.49
CA SER A 211 -1.86 11.46 -0.86
C SER A 211 -2.72 12.71 -0.60
N ALA A 212 -2.22 13.72 0.12
CA ALA A 212 -2.94 14.97 0.38
C ALA A 212 -2.94 15.92 -0.82
N GLY A 213 -1.94 15.83 -1.72
CA GLY A 213 -1.80 16.64 -2.92
C GLY A 213 -2.39 15.97 -4.15
N ARG A 214 -3.69 16.19 -4.43
CA ARG A 214 -4.38 15.54 -5.57
C ARG A 214 -3.94 16.13 -6.91
N LYS A 215 -2.93 15.53 -7.54
CA LYS A 215 -2.54 15.83 -8.94
C LYS A 215 -3.37 14.95 -9.90
N ASN A 216 -4.61 15.34 -10.16
CA ASN A 216 -5.63 14.52 -10.83
C ASN A 216 -5.36 14.28 -12.34
N GLY A 217 -4.61 15.16 -13.01
CA GLY A 217 -4.32 15.03 -14.44
C GLY A 217 -3.58 13.73 -14.75
N ARG A 218 -2.46 13.51 -14.14
CA ARG A 218 -1.62 12.31 -14.41
C ARG A 218 -2.32 10.98 -14.09
N LEU A 219 -3.23 10.96 -13.11
CA LEU A 219 -4.00 9.76 -12.81
C LEU A 219 -5.04 9.42 -13.91
N LEU A 220 -5.62 10.44 -14.53
CA LEU A 220 -6.52 10.24 -15.67
C LEU A 220 -5.72 9.72 -16.88
N ASP A 221 -4.56 10.32 -17.16
CA ASP A 221 -3.68 9.89 -18.25
C ASP A 221 -3.26 8.43 -18.04
N TRP A 222 -2.83 8.06 -16.82
CA TRP A 222 -2.51 6.69 -16.45
C TRP A 222 -3.69 5.73 -16.71
N LEU A 223 -4.91 6.11 -16.34
CA LEU A 223 -6.08 5.25 -16.53
C LEU A 223 -6.40 5.08 -18.03
N GLU A 224 -6.20 6.12 -18.85
CA GLU A 224 -6.37 6.02 -20.32
C GLU A 224 -5.26 5.15 -20.93
N GLU A 225 -4.01 5.25 -20.48
CA GLU A 225 -2.91 4.37 -20.89
C GLU A 225 -3.19 2.89 -20.54
N MET A 226 -3.80 2.65 -19.36
CA MET A 226 -4.16 1.31 -18.91
C MET A 226 -5.40 0.73 -19.61
N ARG A 227 -6.24 1.56 -20.23
CA ARG A 227 -7.52 1.18 -20.84
C ARG A 227 -7.46 -0.03 -21.79
N PRO A 228 -6.49 -0.13 -22.73
CA PRO A 228 -6.40 -1.29 -23.63
C PRO A 228 -5.92 -2.57 -22.94
N ARG A 229 -5.42 -2.51 -21.71
CA ARG A 229 -4.76 -3.59 -20.98
C ARG A 229 -5.59 -4.17 -19.83
N ILE A 230 -6.66 -3.48 -19.41
CA ILE A 230 -7.52 -3.88 -18.30
C ILE A 230 -8.97 -4.06 -18.75
N PRO A 231 -9.79 -4.84 -18.03
CA PRO A 231 -11.21 -4.99 -18.34
C PRO A 231 -11.93 -3.64 -18.42
N ALA A 232 -12.88 -3.51 -19.36
CA ALA A 232 -13.70 -2.31 -19.49
C ALA A 232 -14.40 -1.93 -18.16
N ARG A 233 -14.82 -2.93 -17.37
CA ARG A 233 -15.39 -2.74 -16.03
C ARG A 233 -14.42 -2.01 -15.12
N SER A 234 -13.14 -2.42 -15.07
CA SER A 234 -12.10 -1.80 -14.26
C SER A 234 -11.83 -0.36 -14.68
N TYR A 235 -11.75 -0.10 -15.99
CA TYR A 235 -11.56 1.25 -16.52
C TYR A 235 -12.70 2.19 -16.07
N TYR A 236 -13.96 1.79 -16.28
CA TYR A 236 -15.09 2.62 -15.84
C TYR A 236 -15.19 2.71 -14.31
N GLY A 237 -14.85 1.64 -13.57
CA GLY A 237 -14.78 1.64 -12.12
C GLY A 237 -13.73 2.62 -11.59
N GLY A 238 -12.51 2.56 -12.07
CA GLY A 238 -11.44 3.51 -11.72
C GLY A 238 -11.83 4.96 -12.05
N ARG A 239 -12.43 5.17 -13.22
CA ARG A 239 -12.93 6.50 -13.64
C ARG A 239 -14.05 7.02 -12.73
N GLY A 240 -14.99 6.14 -12.35
CA GLY A 240 -16.13 6.47 -11.49
C GLY A 240 -15.78 6.63 -10.01
N TRP A 241 -14.61 6.18 -9.59
CA TRP A 241 -14.17 6.30 -8.19
C TRP A 241 -12.96 7.23 -8.07
N MET A 242 -11.79 6.81 -8.52
CA MET A 242 -10.54 7.54 -8.29
C MET A 242 -10.53 8.88 -9.01
N ILE A 243 -10.90 8.90 -10.30
CA ILE A 243 -10.93 10.12 -11.10
C ILE A 243 -12.08 11.02 -10.64
N ALA A 244 -13.29 10.48 -10.43
CA ALA A 244 -14.43 11.24 -9.95
C ALA A 244 -14.14 11.94 -8.60
N LYS A 245 -13.50 11.23 -7.65
CA LYS A 245 -13.09 11.82 -6.36
C LYS A 245 -12.15 13.02 -6.56
N GLY A 246 -11.24 12.92 -7.50
CA GLY A 246 -10.32 14.00 -7.81
C GLY A 246 -10.97 15.22 -8.46
N PHE A 247 -12.03 15.02 -9.24
CA PHE A 247 -12.78 16.11 -9.90
C PHE A 247 -13.85 16.75 -9.02
N ALA A 248 -14.32 16.07 -7.98
CA ALA A 248 -15.52 16.47 -7.22
C ALA A 248 -15.49 17.91 -6.70
N GLN A 249 -14.32 18.38 -6.23
CA GLN A 249 -14.20 19.74 -5.67
C GLN A 249 -14.22 20.86 -6.72
N LYS A 250 -13.76 20.59 -7.96
CA LYS A 250 -13.61 21.61 -9.00
C LYS A 250 -14.66 21.47 -10.11
N LYS A 251 -15.12 20.25 -10.39
CA LYS A 251 -16.00 19.89 -11.51
C LYS A 251 -17.02 18.84 -11.05
N ALA A 252 -17.91 19.19 -10.11
CA ALA A 252 -18.83 18.25 -9.48
C ALA A 252 -19.75 17.52 -10.48
N LEU A 253 -20.24 18.18 -11.53
CA LEU A 253 -21.06 17.57 -12.57
C LEU A 253 -20.29 16.50 -13.37
N ALA A 254 -19.02 16.76 -13.69
CA ALA A 254 -18.17 15.77 -14.36
C ALA A 254 -17.92 14.57 -13.45
N ALA A 255 -17.64 14.79 -12.17
CA ALA A 255 -17.48 13.73 -11.17
C ALA A 255 -18.76 12.88 -11.07
N LEU A 256 -19.93 13.51 -11.03
CA LEU A 256 -21.22 12.81 -10.99
C LEU A 256 -21.44 11.97 -12.27
N ARG A 257 -21.15 12.51 -13.45
CA ARG A 257 -21.25 11.76 -14.71
C ARG A 257 -20.34 10.53 -14.73
N PHE A 258 -19.10 10.65 -14.25
CA PHE A 258 -18.17 9.51 -14.15
C PHE A 258 -18.69 8.46 -13.17
N TYR A 259 -19.14 8.87 -11.99
CA TYR A 259 -19.70 7.99 -10.98
C TYR A 259 -20.96 7.26 -11.50
N LEU A 260 -21.93 7.97 -12.02
CA LEU A 260 -23.17 7.38 -12.57
C LEU A 260 -22.87 6.44 -13.74
N GLY A 261 -21.92 6.83 -14.61
CA GLY A 261 -21.48 5.99 -15.71
C GLY A 261 -20.90 4.63 -15.26
N ALA A 262 -20.20 4.59 -14.12
CA ALA A 262 -19.71 3.35 -13.52
C ALA A 262 -20.85 2.55 -12.86
N VAL A 263 -21.77 3.21 -12.15
CA VAL A 263 -22.91 2.55 -11.48
C VAL A 263 -23.84 1.88 -12.49
N VAL A 264 -24.22 2.57 -13.55
CA VAL A 264 -25.10 2.03 -14.61
C VAL A 264 -24.47 0.82 -15.32
N ARG A 265 -23.12 0.79 -15.42
CA ARG A 265 -22.39 -0.35 -15.99
C ARG A 265 -22.16 -1.50 -15.00
N GLY A 266 -22.71 -1.42 -13.79
CA GLY A 266 -22.54 -2.47 -12.78
C GLY A 266 -21.12 -2.62 -12.25
N CYS A 267 -20.28 -1.55 -12.33
CA CYS A 267 -18.90 -1.64 -11.85
C CYS A 267 -18.82 -1.90 -10.34
N TYR A 268 -19.82 -1.46 -9.57
CA TYR A 268 -19.85 -1.59 -8.12
C TYR A 268 -21.08 -2.36 -7.65
N ARG A 269 -20.93 -3.17 -6.61
CA ARG A 269 -22.06 -3.70 -5.85
C ARG A 269 -22.81 -2.54 -5.17
N PRO A 270 -24.15 -2.61 -4.96
CA PRO A 270 -24.95 -1.48 -4.45
C PRO A 270 -24.40 -0.85 -3.16
N ARG A 271 -23.99 -1.67 -2.19
CA ARG A 271 -23.36 -1.18 -0.95
C ARG A 271 -22.06 -0.42 -1.18
N LEU A 272 -21.24 -0.89 -2.11
CA LEU A 272 -20.00 -0.21 -2.47
C LEU A 272 -20.29 1.08 -3.22
N ALA A 273 -21.26 1.11 -4.13
CA ALA A 273 -21.67 2.31 -4.84
C ALA A 273 -22.03 3.45 -3.85
N ALA A 274 -22.82 3.15 -2.81
CA ALA A 274 -23.15 4.12 -1.78
C ALA A 274 -21.92 4.64 -1.01
N ILE A 275 -20.96 3.76 -0.68
CA ILE A 275 -19.71 4.15 -0.03
C ILE A 275 -18.88 5.04 -0.95
N VAL A 276 -18.74 4.67 -2.22
CA VAL A 276 -17.98 5.43 -3.24
C VAL A 276 -18.61 6.81 -3.43
N PHE A 277 -19.93 6.91 -3.49
CA PHE A 277 -20.65 8.19 -3.55
C PHE A 277 -20.26 9.10 -2.38
N LEU A 278 -20.33 8.59 -1.16
CA LEU A 278 -19.92 9.34 0.03
C LEU A 278 -18.45 9.75 -0.01
N GLN A 279 -17.55 8.88 -0.51
CA GLN A 279 -16.13 9.20 -0.64
C GLN A 279 -15.84 10.29 -1.67
N ILE A 280 -16.68 10.43 -2.70
CA ILE A 280 -16.53 11.42 -3.75
C ILE A 280 -17.09 12.76 -3.31
N PHE A 281 -18.33 12.79 -2.76
CA PHE A 281 -19.10 14.00 -2.58
C PHE A 281 -19.15 14.53 -1.15
N ALA A 282 -18.87 13.72 -0.13
CA ALA A 282 -18.70 14.22 1.23
C ALA A 282 -17.29 14.83 1.41
N SER A 283 -17.16 15.81 2.31
CA SER A 283 -15.82 16.29 2.70
C SER A 283 -15.04 15.15 3.36
N ASP A 284 -13.71 15.13 3.16
CA ASP A 284 -12.84 14.08 3.74
C ASP A 284 -13.05 13.97 5.28
N ASN A 285 -13.24 15.08 5.97
CA ASN A 285 -13.53 15.10 7.42
C ASN A 285 -14.90 14.48 7.76
N ALA A 286 -15.95 14.80 6.97
CA ALA A 286 -17.29 14.24 7.21
C ALA A 286 -17.29 12.73 6.94
N TYR A 287 -16.72 12.30 5.82
CA TYR A 287 -16.58 10.88 5.50
C TYR A 287 -15.78 10.14 6.57
N ARG A 288 -14.63 10.69 7.00
CA ARG A 288 -13.78 10.09 8.05
C ARG A 288 -14.55 9.92 9.36
N LYS A 289 -15.27 10.95 9.82
CA LYS A 289 -16.12 10.89 11.03
C LYS A 289 -17.22 9.81 10.93
N LEU A 290 -17.89 9.70 9.80
CA LEU A 290 -18.92 8.68 9.55
C LEU A 290 -18.32 7.27 9.55
N ALA A 291 -17.20 7.09 8.85
CA ALA A 291 -16.49 5.81 8.80
C ALA A 291 -16.00 5.37 10.18
N ASP A 292 -15.42 6.30 10.96
CA ASP A 292 -14.93 6.00 12.32
C ASP A 292 -16.06 5.64 13.28
N ARG A 293 -17.25 6.29 13.16
CA ARG A 293 -18.46 5.91 13.92
C ARG A 293 -18.91 4.49 13.57
N ALA A 294 -18.95 4.17 12.27
CA ALA A 294 -19.35 2.83 11.80
C ALA A 294 -18.36 1.74 12.25
N ILE A 295 -17.05 2.04 12.26
CA ILE A 295 -16.00 1.11 12.74
C ILE A 295 -16.16 0.86 14.24
N ARG A 296 -16.32 1.91 15.06
CA ARG A 296 -16.52 1.79 16.50
C ARG A 296 -17.79 1.02 16.86
N TRP A 297 -18.88 1.25 16.14
CA TRP A 297 -20.14 0.51 16.34
C TRP A 297 -20.01 -0.99 16.05
N ARG A 298 -19.26 -1.36 14.99
CA ARG A 298 -18.96 -2.76 14.66
C ARG A 298 -18.06 -3.43 15.69
N ARG A 299 -17.04 -2.72 16.22
CA ARG A 299 -16.13 -3.25 17.25
C ARG A 299 -16.83 -3.61 18.55
N GLY A 300 -17.82 -2.86 18.97
CA GLY A 300 -18.63 -3.18 20.15
C GLY A 300 -19.37 -4.51 20.06
N ARG A 301 -19.45 -5.12 18.85
CA ARG A 301 -20.12 -6.39 18.60
C ARG A 301 -19.20 -7.60 18.32
N VAL A 302 -17.92 -7.39 17.97
CA VAL A 302 -17.11 -8.47 17.37
C VAL A 302 -15.70 -8.65 17.98
N TRP A 303 -15.19 -7.73 18.83
CA TRP A 303 -13.80 -7.81 19.27
C TRP A 303 -13.64 -7.85 20.79
N PRO A 304 -12.99 -8.89 21.38
CA PRO A 304 -12.58 -8.87 22.79
C PRO A 304 -11.51 -7.80 23.03
N ARG A 305 -11.60 -7.08 24.16
CA ARG A 305 -10.78 -5.92 24.54
C ARG A 305 -9.26 -6.19 24.74
N GLY A 306 -8.72 -7.31 24.29
CA GLY A 306 -7.34 -7.74 24.59
C GLY A 306 -6.30 -7.60 23.45
N ALA A 307 -6.69 -7.50 22.18
CA ALA A 307 -5.75 -7.63 21.07
C ALA A 307 -4.98 -6.34 20.69
N CYS A 308 -5.32 -5.19 21.25
CA CYS A 308 -4.67 -3.90 20.94
C CYS A 308 -3.52 -3.54 21.88
N ALA A 309 -3.34 -4.24 23.00
CA ALA A 309 -2.30 -3.94 23.99
C ALA A 309 -0.90 -4.42 23.57
N ALA A 310 -0.79 -5.32 22.62
CA ALA A 310 0.50 -5.85 22.14
C ALA A 310 1.20 -4.95 21.10
N ALA A 311 0.49 -3.98 20.50
CA ALA A 311 1.05 -3.08 19.48
C ALA A 311 1.49 -1.70 20.03
N SER A 312 1.31 -1.44 21.32
CA SER A 312 1.62 -0.15 21.96
C SER A 312 2.74 -0.23 23.01
N ARG A 313 3.49 -1.34 23.06
CA ARG A 313 4.70 -1.46 23.86
C ARG A 313 5.94 -1.51 22.99
#